data_7a014162dcbe8e94f9f34f0c5aec794c
#
_entry.id   7a014162dcbe8e94f9f34f0c5aec794c
#
_cell.length_a   1.000
_cell.length_b   1.000
_cell.length_c   1.000
_cell.angle_alpha   90.00
_cell.angle_beta   90.00
_cell.angle_gamma   90.00
#
_symmetry.space_group_name_H-M   'P 1'
#
loop_
_entity.id
_entity.type
_entity.pdbx_description
1 polymer ?
#
loop_
_entity_poly.entity_id
_entity_poly.type
_entity_poly.pdbx_seq_one_letter_code
_entity_poly.pdbx_strand_id
1 'polypeptide(L)'
;MILKKLKQMRCRLLLSGKYNISFGKTSTFGRGTVFYVPNSMTIGENVYFGKYCSLETDIEIGNDVLIGNNVGLIGKYDHDYSCLGKSIKDSPWIGDADYQKGKGLKIIIENDVWIGYGLIIISGVRIGHGAIVAAGSVVLKDVEPYSIVAGNPAREISKRFTEVQIREHAKALDR
;
A
#
# COMPACT_ATOMS: atom_id res chain seq x y z
N MET A 1 15.48 4.65 21.59
CA MET A 1 14.49 3.64 22.06
C MET A 1 13.17 4.29 22.48
N ILE A 2 13.14 5.28 23.36
CA ILE A 2 11.92 5.95 23.88
C ILE A 2 11.06 6.58 22.78
N LEU A 3 11.65 7.35 21.85
CA LEU A 3 10.94 8.01 20.76
C LEU A 3 10.23 7.02 19.80
N LYS A 4 10.82 5.83 19.57
CA LYS A 4 10.19 4.78 18.74
C LYS A 4 8.95 4.24 19.46
N LYS A 5 9.03 3.96 20.76
CA LYS A 5 7.89 3.49 21.58
C LYS A 5 6.75 4.53 21.62
N LEU A 6 7.08 5.82 21.78
CA LEU A 6 6.10 6.90 21.76
C LEU A 6 5.37 7.01 20.41
N LYS A 7 6.09 6.88 19.30
CA LYS A 7 5.47 6.84 17.97
C LYS A 7 4.52 5.65 17.81
N GLN A 8 4.93 4.46 18.23
CA GLN A 8 4.10 3.25 18.17
C GLN A 8 2.83 3.40 19.02
N MET A 9 2.95 3.93 20.24
CA MET A 9 1.82 4.19 21.13
C MET A 9 0.83 5.18 20.51
N ARG A 10 1.34 6.29 19.91
CA ARG A 10 0.52 7.24 19.17
C ARG A 10 -0.25 6.58 18.01
N CYS A 11 0.42 5.77 17.20
CA CYS A 11 -0.21 5.09 16.08
C CYS A 11 -1.35 4.18 16.52
N ARG A 12 -1.14 3.40 17.57
CA ARG A 12 -2.18 2.54 18.17
C ARG A 12 -3.37 3.34 18.68
N LEU A 13 -3.12 4.45 19.37
CA LEU A 13 -4.18 5.30 19.91
C LEU A 13 -5.02 5.91 18.77
N LEU A 14 -4.39 6.36 17.69
CA LEU A 14 -5.09 6.94 16.53
C LEU A 14 -5.92 5.90 15.74
N LEU A 15 -5.53 4.62 15.80
CA LEU A 15 -6.25 3.53 15.15
C LEU A 15 -7.20 2.80 16.11
N SER A 16 -7.19 3.13 17.41
CA SER A 16 -8.09 2.52 18.38
C SER A 16 -9.55 2.83 18.02
N GLY A 17 -10.40 1.80 18.02
CA GLY A 17 -11.79 1.90 17.60
C GLY A 17 -12.02 1.69 16.09
N LYS A 18 -10.98 1.60 15.26
CA LYS A 18 -11.10 1.18 13.86
C LYS A 18 -11.01 -0.35 13.78
N TYR A 19 -12.14 -1.01 13.90
CA TYR A 19 -12.25 -2.48 13.97
C TYR A 19 -11.86 -3.20 12.68
N ASN A 20 -11.83 -2.49 11.55
CA ASN A 20 -11.44 -3.03 10.24
C ASN A 20 -9.94 -2.89 9.95
N ILE A 21 -9.13 -2.38 10.88
CA ILE A 21 -7.68 -2.21 10.71
C ILE A 21 -6.91 -3.07 11.71
N SER A 22 -6.12 -4.03 11.22
CA SER A 22 -5.09 -4.74 11.96
C SER A 22 -3.73 -4.09 11.72
N PHE A 23 -3.02 -3.70 12.78
CA PHE A 23 -1.77 -2.95 12.70
C PHE A 23 -0.69 -3.55 13.57
N GLY A 24 0.43 -3.95 12.96
CA GLY A 24 1.57 -4.57 13.63
C GLY A 24 2.13 -3.73 14.77
N LYS A 25 2.54 -4.40 15.85
CA LYS A 25 2.98 -3.74 17.11
C LYS A 25 4.20 -2.86 16.95
N THR A 26 5.08 -3.20 16.02
CA THR A 26 6.33 -2.49 15.75
C THR A 26 6.21 -1.47 14.62
N SER A 27 5.06 -1.45 13.94
CA SER A 27 4.79 -0.57 12.81
C SER A 27 4.43 0.85 13.22
N THR A 28 4.69 1.81 12.33
CA THR A 28 4.44 3.23 12.60
C THR A 28 4.06 3.98 11.33
N PHE A 29 3.32 5.09 11.47
CA PHE A 29 3.04 6.00 10.36
C PHE A 29 3.32 7.46 10.72
N GLY A 30 3.63 8.24 9.69
CA GLY A 30 3.92 9.67 9.78
C GLY A 30 2.65 10.50 10.04
N ARG A 31 2.85 11.78 10.39
CA ARG A 31 1.76 12.74 10.58
C ARG A 31 1.03 13.01 9.26
N GLY A 32 -0.28 13.22 9.32
CA GLY A 32 -1.11 13.54 8.16
C GLY A 32 -1.45 12.35 7.28
N THR A 33 -1.12 11.12 7.69
CA THR A 33 -1.55 9.91 6.99
C THR A 33 -3.03 9.66 7.27
N VAL A 34 -3.81 9.45 6.20
CA VAL A 34 -5.26 9.23 6.22
C VAL A 34 -5.55 7.75 5.94
N PHE A 35 -6.51 7.20 6.65
CA PHE A 35 -6.99 5.84 6.48
C PHE A 35 -8.49 5.85 6.23
N TYR A 36 -8.88 5.65 4.99
CA TYR A 36 -10.25 5.39 4.56
C TYR A 36 -10.31 4.00 3.94
N VAL A 37 -10.64 3.01 4.76
CA VAL A 37 -10.62 1.59 4.39
C VAL A 37 -12.04 1.07 4.34
N PRO A 38 -12.55 0.67 3.16
CA PRO A 38 -13.95 0.24 3.04
C PRO A 38 -14.25 -1.03 3.85
N ASN A 39 -13.44 -2.07 3.75
CA ASN A 39 -13.71 -3.35 4.40
C ASN A 39 -12.60 -3.76 5.36
N SER A 40 -11.35 -3.89 4.92
CA SER A 40 -10.26 -4.36 5.77
C SER A 40 -8.89 -3.84 5.39
N MET A 41 -8.05 -3.64 6.40
CA MET A 41 -6.62 -3.36 6.23
C MET A 41 -5.83 -4.20 7.21
N THR A 42 -4.85 -4.93 6.70
CA THR A 42 -3.89 -5.69 7.50
C THR A 42 -2.48 -5.18 7.23
N ILE A 43 -1.79 -4.78 8.29
CA ILE A 43 -0.41 -4.28 8.23
C ILE A 43 0.44 -5.13 9.17
N GLY A 44 1.48 -5.74 8.62
CA GLY A 44 2.43 -6.59 9.34
C GLY A 44 3.32 -5.83 10.31
N GLU A 45 4.38 -6.49 10.75
CA GLU A 45 5.38 -5.94 11.67
C GLU A 45 6.47 -5.16 10.94
N ASN A 46 7.09 -4.20 11.64
CA ASN A 46 8.20 -3.38 11.14
C ASN A 46 7.88 -2.61 9.85
N VAL A 47 6.63 -2.17 9.68
CA VAL A 47 6.20 -1.34 8.56
C VAL A 47 6.30 0.13 8.93
N TYR A 48 6.89 0.93 8.06
CA TYR A 48 6.95 2.38 8.20
C TYR A 48 6.22 3.07 7.05
N PHE A 49 5.24 3.90 7.39
CA PHE A 49 4.65 4.87 6.46
C PHE A 49 5.23 6.26 6.71
N GLY A 50 5.58 6.93 5.64
CA GLY A 50 5.95 8.33 5.64
C GLY A 50 4.81 9.26 6.09
N LYS A 51 5.02 10.54 5.91
CA LYS A 51 4.01 11.58 6.20
C LYS A 51 3.06 11.74 5.02
N TYR A 52 1.81 12.14 5.31
CA TYR A 52 0.83 12.54 4.31
C TYR A 52 0.51 11.44 3.29
N CYS A 53 0.54 10.19 3.69
CA CYS A 53 0.07 9.08 2.87
C CYS A 53 -1.45 9.01 2.90
N SER A 54 -2.07 8.61 1.78
CA SER A 54 -3.51 8.38 1.67
C SER A 54 -3.76 6.90 1.37
N LEU A 55 -4.49 6.23 2.24
CA LEU A 55 -4.82 4.81 2.14
C LEU A 55 -6.33 4.68 2.02
N GLU A 56 -6.83 4.54 0.78
CA GLU A 56 -8.25 4.70 0.42
C GLU A 56 -8.81 3.47 -0.29
N THR A 57 -8.35 2.29 0.09
CA THR A 57 -8.84 1.00 -0.43
C THR A 57 -8.54 -0.10 0.59
N ASP A 58 -8.99 -1.30 0.32
CA ASP A 58 -8.58 -2.48 1.09
C ASP A 58 -7.11 -2.81 0.83
N ILE A 59 -6.36 -3.14 1.88
CA ILE A 59 -4.90 -3.27 1.81
C ILE A 59 -4.41 -4.43 2.67
N GLU A 60 -3.48 -5.21 2.12
CA GLU A 60 -2.65 -6.15 2.86
C GLU A 60 -1.18 -5.78 2.70
N ILE A 61 -0.48 -5.55 3.80
CA ILE A 61 0.96 -5.26 3.83
C ILE A 61 1.65 -6.27 4.71
N GLY A 62 2.69 -6.91 4.17
CA GLY A 62 3.56 -7.82 4.88
C GLY A 62 4.46 -7.14 5.91
N ASN A 63 5.56 -7.80 6.24
CA ASN A 63 6.54 -7.31 7.19
C ASN A 63 7.69 -6.56 6.51
N ASP A 64 8.42 -5.73 7.28
CA ASP A 64 9.65 -5.07 6.83
C ASP A 64 9.46 -4.16 5.61
N VAL A 65 8.31 -3.48 5.52
CA VAL A 65 7.96 -2.61 4.40
C VAL A 65 8.25 -1.15 4.72
N LEU A 66 8.96 -0.48 3.81
CA LEU A 66 9.25 0.95 3.88
C LEU A 66 8.41 1.72 2.85
N ILE A 67 7.53 2.61 3.31
CA ILE A 67 6.70 3.47 2.47
C ILE A 67 7.11 4.92 2.68
N GLY A 68 7.45 5.60 1.57
CA GLY A 68 7.85 7.01 1.55
C GLY A 68 6.73 7.97 1.94
N ASN A 69 7.03 9.28 1.91
CA ASN A 69 6.01 10.30 2.14
C ASN A 69 5.13 10.49 0.90
N ASN A 70 3.90 11.02 1.10
CA ASN A 70 2.96 11.39 0.02
C ASN A 70 2.60 10.23 -0.91
N VAL A 71 2.52 9.02 -0.39
CA VAL A 71 2.12 7.83 -1.15
C VAL A 71 0.61 7.68 -1.13
N GLY A 72 0.01 7.47 -2.31
CA GLY A 72 -1.41 7.15 -2.48
C GLY A 72 -1.60 5.65 -2.74
N LEU A 73 -2.36 4.98 -1.88
CA LEU A 73 -2.88 3.63 -2.08
C LEU A 73 -4.38 3.77 -2.28
N ILE A 74 -4.84 3.78 -3.54
CA ILE A 74 -6.18 4.27 -3.91
C ILE A 74 -7.02 3.23 -4.65
N GLY A 75 -8.34 3.42 -4.64
CA GLY A 75 -9.30 2.60 -5.37
C GLY A 75 -9.19 2.77 -6.89
N LYS A 76 -9.48 1.73 -7.63
CA LYS A 76 -9.51 1.76 -9.10
C LYS A 76 -10.86 2.20 -9.66
N TYR A 77 -11.92 1.90 -8.93
CA TYR A 77 -13.30 2.11 -9.36
C TYR A 77 -14.09 2.85 -8.29
N ASP A 78 -13.65 4.05 -7.94
CA ASP A 78 -14.35 4.85 -6.93
C ASP A 78 -15.72 5.30 -7.43
N HIS A 79 -15.88 5.53 -8.74
CA HIS A 79 -17.13 5.87 -9.40
C HIS A 79 -17.38 5.02 -10.65
N ASP A 80 -18.64 4.80 -11.01
CA ASP A 80 -19.01 4.14 -12.26
C ASP A 80 -19.00 5.10 -13.44
N TYR A 81 -17.85 5.29 -14.06
CA TYR A 81 -17.69 6.14 -15.25
C TYR A 81 -18.38 5.59 -16.51
N SER A 82 -18.98 4.39 -16.46
CA SER A 82 -19.70 3.78 -17.58
C SER A 82 -21.22 3.94 -17.51
N CYS A 83 -21.73 4.67 -16.51
CA CYS A 83 -23.17 4.86 -16.30
C CYS A 83 -23.71 5.91 -17.29
N LEU A 84 -24.36 5.44 -18.35
CA LEU A 84 -24.96 6.33 -19.36
C LEU A 84 -26.08 7.20 -18.77
N GLY A 85 -26.12 8.46 -19.18
CA GLY A 85 -27.17 9.40 -18.76
C GLY A 85 -26.96 10.03 -17.38
N LYS A 86 -25.82 9.74 -16.72
CA LYS A 86 -25.45 10.37 -15.45
C LYS A 86 -24.12 11.11 -15.58
N SER A 87 -23.97 12.21 -14.84
CA SER A 87 -22.65 12.82 -14.63
C SER A 87 -21.79 11.91 -13.76
N ILE A 88 -20.46 12.06 -13.80
CA ILE A 88 -19.56 11.27 -12.92
C ILE A 88 -19.92 11.48 -11.45
N LYS A 89 -20.26 12.71 -11.05
CA LYS A 89 -20.63 13.04 -9.67
C LYS A 89 -21.91 12.33 -9.21
N ASP A 90 -22.85 12.10 -10.12
CA ASP A 90 -24.13 11.47 -9.82
C ASP A 90 -24.17 9.98 -10.15
N SER A 91 -23.05 9.43 -10.64
CA SER A 91 -22.91 8.00 -10.95
C SER A 91 -22.72 7.19 -9.65
N PRO A 92 -23.06 5.89 -9.63
CA PRO A 92 -22.80 5.02 -8.50
C PRO A 92 -21.33 5.06 -8.09
N TRP A 93 -21.04 5.00 -6.80
CA TRP A 93 -19.70 5.09 -6.26
C TRP A 93 -19.45 4.04 -5.17
N ILE A 94 -18.21 3.85 -4.76
CA ILE A 94 -17.77 2.79 -3.85
C ILE A 94 -18.46 2.83 -2.47
N GLY A 95 -19.01 3.97 -2.07
CA GLY A 95 -19.79 4.13 -0.84
C GLY A 95 -21.24 3.69 -0.94
N ASP A 96 -21.78 3.45 -2.14
CA ASP A 96 -23.16 3.00 -2.31
C ASP A 96 -23.26 1.49 -2.00
N ALA A 97 -24.32 1.11 -1.26
CA ALA A 97 -24.54 -0.28 -0.84
C ALA A 97 -24.60 -1.27 -2.01
N ASP A 98 -25.21 -0.87 -3.10
CA ASP A 98 -25.44 -1.71 -4.29
C ASP A 98 -24.33 -1.63 -5.33
N TYR A 99 -23.33 -0.75 -5.16
CA TYR A 99 -22.23 -0.62 -6.10
C TYR A 99 -21.26 -1.80 -5.94
N GLN A 100 -21.02 -2.54 -7.02
CA GLN A 100 -20.21 -3.78 -6.99
C GLN A 100 -18.85 -3.64 -7.66
N LYS A 101 -18.66 -2.67 -8.57
CA LYS A 101 -17.36 -2.45 -9.20
C LYS A 101 -16.31 -2.07 -8.17
N GLY A 102 -15.17 -2.73 -8.21
CA GLY A 102 -14.08 -2.49 -7.26
C GLY A 102 -14.21 -3.21 -5.91
N LYS A 103 -15.37 -3.77 -5.57
CA LYS A 103 -15.52 -4.58 -4.35
C LYS A 103 -14.57 -5.78 -4.39
N GLY A 104 -13.85 -5.99 -3.29
CA GLY A 104 -12.86 -7.06 -3.17
C GLY A 104 -11.52 -6.81 -3.87
N LEU A 105 -11.38 -5.71 -4.62
CA LEU A 105 -10.07 -5.29 -5.10
C LEU A 105 -9.29 -4.71 -3.95
N LYS A 106 -8.10 -5.25 -3.70
CA LYS A 106 -7.18 -4.76 -2.67
C LYS A 106 -5.79 -4.54 -3.24
N ILE A 107 -4.99 -3.77 -2.54
CA ILE A 107 -3.56 -3.68 -2.78
C ILE A 107 -2.87 -4.70 -1.87
N ILE A 108 -1.98 -5.52 -2.43
CA ILE A 108 -1.17 -6.46 -1.68
C ILE A 108 0.28 -6.02 -1.82
N ILE A 109 0.94 -5.72 -0.70
CA ILE A 109 2.37 -5.43 -0.64
C ILE A 109 3.01 -6.53 0.19
N GLU A 110 3.86 -7.32 -0.42
CA GLU A 110 4.53 -8.43 0.25
C GLU A 110 5.65 -7.93 1.18
N ASN A 111 6.44 -8.85 1.75
CA ASN A 111 7.50 -8.50 2.68
C ASN A 111 8.69 -7.82 1.99
N ASP A 112 9.48 -7.05 2.76
CA ASP A 112 10.77 -6.45 2.32
C ASP A 112 10.65 -5.54 1.09
N VAL A 113 9.52 -4.83 0.96
CA VAL A 113 9.24 -3.92 -0.16
C VAL A 113 9.60 -2.49 0.19
N TRP A 114 10.18 -1.78 -0.77
CA TRP A 114 10.41 -0.34 -0.68
C TRP A 114 9.52 0.42 -1.67
N ILE A 115 8.63 1.24 -1.13
CA ILE A 115 7.75 2.16 -1.86
C ILE A 115 8.33 3.57 -1.73
N GLY A 116 8.75 4.17 -2.84
CA GLY A 116 9.38 5.48 -2.91
C GLY A 116 8.44 6.65 -2.55
N TYR A 117 8.92 7.85 -2.70
CA TYR A 117 8.19 9.09 -2.40
C TYR A 117 7.16 9.42 -3.49
N GLY A 118 5.98 9.93 -3.10
CA GLY A 118 5.04 10.61 -3.99
C GLY A 118 4.49 9.76 -5.13
N LEU A 119 4.34 8.47 -4.92
CA LEU A 119 3.84 7.54 -5.93
C LEU A 119 2.40 7.10 -5.66
N ILE A 120 1.77 6.48 -6.65
CA ILE A 120 0.40 5.97 -6.57
C ILE A 120 0.39 4.48 -6.92
N ILE A 121 -0.31 3.69 -6.11
CA ILE A 121 -0.64 2.29 -6.40
C ILE A 121 -2.17 2.17 -6.44
N ILE A 122 -2.70 1.53 -7.48
CA ILE A 122 -4.15 1.35 -7.66
C ILE A 122 -4.58 -0.03 -7.14
N SER A 123 -5.79 -0.12 -6.59
CA SER A 123 -6.33 -1.38 -6.08
C SER A 123 -6.39 -2.48 -7.16
N GLY A 124 -6.23 -3.71 -6.74
CA GLY A 124 -6.10 -4.88 -7.60
C GLY A 124 -4.65 -5.18 -8.02
N VAL A 125 -3.67 -4.49 -7.44
CA VAL A 125 -2.23 -4.68 -7.72
C VAL A 125 -1.54 -5.41 -6.57
N ARG A 126 -0.65 -6.35 -6.92
CA ARG A 126 0.30 -7.01 -6.03
C ARG A 126 1.71 -6.46 -6.26
N ILE A 127 2.39 -6.08 -5.19
CA ILE A 127 3.83 -5.76 -5.18
C ILE A 127 4.56 -6.93 -4.55
N GLY A 128 5.34 -7.64 -5.34
CA GLY A 128 6.04 -8.85 -4.95
C GLY A 128 7.15 -8.61 -3.93
N HIS A 129 7.51 -9.66 -3.21
CA HIS A 129 8.54 -9.68 -2.18
C HIS A 129 9.86 -9.05 -2.65
N GLY A 130 10.46 -8.21 -1.82
CA GLY A 130 11.73 -7.57 -2.10
C GLY A 130 11.71 -6.54 -3.23
N ALA A 131 10.56 -6.20 -3.80
CA ALA A 131 10.46 -5.24 -4.89
C ALA A 131 10.70 -3.79 -4.43
N ILE A 132 11.07 -2.95 -5.38
CA ILE A 132 11.26 -1.51 -5.20
C ILE A 132 10.39 -0.76 -6.21
N VAL A 133 9.56 0.16 -5.73
CA VAL A 133 8.83 1.10 -6.57
C VAL A 133 9.46 2.47 -6.43
N ALA A 134 10.03 2.98 -7.51
CA ALA A 134 10.74 4.25 -7.51
C ALA A 134 9.78 5.45 -7.29
N ALA A 135 10.32 6.54 -6.76
CA ALA A 135 9.56 7.75 -6.48
C ALA A 135 8.80 8.29 -7.72
N GLY A 136 7.62 8.86 -7.49
CA GLY A 136 6.78 9.46 -8.55
C GLY A 136 6.13 8.46 -9.51
N SER A 137 6.20 7.17 -9.26
CA SER A 137 5.63 6.14 -10.12
C SER A 137 4.11 6.03 -9.99
N VAL A 138 3.44 5.53 -11.06
CA VAL A 138 2.03 5.13 -11.01
C VAL A 138 1.92 3.66 -11.37
N VAL A 139 1.60 2.82 -10.38
CA VAL A 139 1.58 1.37 -10.51
C VAL A 139 0.16 0.90 -10.83
N LEU A 140 -0.02 0.34 -12.02
CA LEU A 140 -1.30 -0.12 -12.57
C LEU A 140 -1.38 -1.63 -12.77
N LYS A 141 -0.26 -2.34 -12.57
CA LYS A 141 -0.12 -3.80 -12.77
C LYS A 141 0.77 -4.38 -11.69
N ASP A 142 0.67 -5.68 -11.50
CA ASP A 142 1.51 -6.42 -10.57
C ASP A 142 3.00 -6.17 -10.84
N VAL A 143 3.77 -6.16 -9.76
CA VAL A 143 5.22 -6.01 -9.75
C VAL A 143 5.82 -7.32 -9.27
N GLU A 144 6.66 -7.91 -10.10
CA GLU A 144 7.32 -9.17 -9.80
C GLU A 144 8.27 -9.05 -8.59
N PRO A 145 8.49 -10.14 -7.84
CA PRO A 145 9.45 -10.15 -6.75
C PRO A 145 10.84 -9.67 -7.20
N TYR A 146 11.47 -8.91 -6.32
CA TYR A 146 12.81 -8.31 -6.52
C TYR A 146 12.94 -7.43 -7.77
N SER A 147 11.83 -7.02 -8.39
CA SER A 147 11.86 -6.05 -9.48
C SER A 147 12.02 -4.63 -8.96
N ILE A 148 12.72 -3.79 -9.71
CA ILE A 148 12.72 -2.33 -9.55
C ILE A 148 11.89 -1.75 -10.68
N VAL A 149 10.80 -1.07 -10.32
CA VAL A 149 9.90 -0.44 -11.29
C VAL A 149 9.91 1.07 -11.15
N ALA A 150 9.72 1.79 -12.25
CA ALA A 150 9.69 3.26 -12.29
C ALA A 150 8.74 3.79 -13.38
N GLY A 151 8.29 5.03 -13.23
CA GLY A 151 7.58 5.79 -14.25
C GLY A 151 6.06 5.82 -14.10
N ASN A 152 5.40 6.51 -15.04
CA ASN A 152 3.95 6.63 -15.16
C ASN A 152 3.51 6.30 -16.59
N PRO A 153 2.90 5.14 -16.84
CA PRO A 153 2.73 4.02 -15.90
C PRO A 153 4.07 3.34 -15.59
N ALA A 154 4.18 2.76 -14.38
CA ALA A 154 5.40 2.07 -13.93
C ALA A 154 5.75 0.88 -14.83
N ARG A 155 7.04 0.73 -15.11
CA ARG A 155 7.62 -0.41 -15.85
C ARG A 155 8.85 -0.91 -15.12
N GLU A 156 9.14 -2.19 -15.26
CA GLU A 156 10.40 -2.75 -14.76
C GLU A 156 11.58 -2.11 -15.47
N ILE A 157 12.54 -1.62 -14.70
CA ILE A 157 13.78 -1.01 -15.18
C ILE A 157 15.00 -1.86 -14.85
N SER A 158 14.94 -2.68 -13.80
CA SER A 158 15.99 -3.61 -13.39
C SER A 158 15.50 -4.60 -12.35
N LYS A 159 16.38 -5.51 -11.94
CA LYS A 159 16.22 -6.36 -10.76
C LYS A 159 17.06 -5.82 -9.60
N ARG A 160 16.54 -5.96 -8.37
CA ARG A 160 17.26 -5.58 -7.14
C ARG A 160 18.50 -6.44 -6.90
N PHE A 161 18.40 -7.72 -7.21
CA PHE A 161 19.40 -8.74 -6.96
C PHE A 161 19.52 -9.73 -8.12
N THR A 162 20.68 -10.35 -8.26
CA THR A 162 20.86 -11.56 -9.06
C THR A 162 20.19 -12.75 -8.35
N GLU A 163 19.94 -13.84 -9.06
CA GLU A 163 19.36 -15.06 -8.47
C GLU A 163 20.19 -15.64 -7.32
N VAL A 164 21.53 -15.52 -7.39
CA VAL A 164 22.41 -15.96 -6.31
C VAL A 164 22.18 -15.09 -5.07
N GLN A 165 22.18 -13.77 -5.25
CA GLN A 165 21.96 -12.82 -4.16
C GLN A 165 20.56 -12.95 -3.55
N ILE A 166 19.52 -13.27 -4.34
CA ILE A 166 18.17 -13.53 -3.84
C ILE A 166 18.19 -14.72 -2.86
N ARG A 167 18.86 -15.82 -3.23
CA ARG A 167 18.98 -16.99 -2.34
C ARG A 167 19.76 -16.69 -1.06
N GLU A 168 20.82 -15.91 -1.14
CA GLU A 168 21.59 -15.48 0.03
C GLU A 168 20.78 -14.55 0.93
N HIS A 169 20.07 -13.59 0.34
CA HIS A 169 19.21 -12.65 1.05
C HIS A 169 18.07 -13.34 1.79
N ALA A 170 17.36 -14.26 1.12
CA ALA A 170 16.30 -15.05 1.73
C ALA A 170 16.80 -15.82 2.97
N LYS A 171 17.94 -16.52 2.86
CA LYS A 171 18.56 -17.22 3.99
C LYS A 171 18.94 -16.28 5.16
N ALA A 172 19.28 -15.03 4.85
CA ALA A 172 19.65 -14.06 5.88
C ALA A 172 18.42 -13.48 6.61
N LEU A 173 17.24 -13.41 5.95
CA LEU A 173 15.99 -12.93 6.54
C LEU A 173 15.25 -14.00 7.36
N ASP A 174 15.44 -15.28 7.06
CA ASP A 174 14.81 -16.41 7.78
C ASP A 174 15.41 -16.67 9.19
N ARG A 175 16.15 -15.72 9.79
CA ARG A 175 16.83 -15.84 11.10
C ARG A 175 16.00 -15.25 12.26
#